data_40df850fcd0984939e7020fb56d72ca6
#
_entry.id   40df850fcd0984939e7020fb56d72ca6
#
_cell.length_a   1.000
_cell.length_b   1.000
_cell.length_c   1.000
_cell.angle_alpha   90.00
_cell.angle_beta   90.00
_cell.angle_gamma   90.00
#
_symmetry.space_group_name_H-M   'P 1'
#
loop_
_entity.id
_entity.type
_entity.pdbx_description
1 polymer ?
#
loop_
_entity_poly.entity_id
_entity_poly.type
_entity_poly.pdbx_seq_one_letter_code
_entity_poly.pdbx_strand_id
1 'polypeptide(L)'
;MAEEEEDIFLKENPIVFKKYRVKRKLGEGAFGDVYVGQTIQTNEYVAIKVEQRKIIKPILESEAFLLYSIAGLGIPEVKSFGKVKNYNILVEPLLGKSLFDIFTENKKQMPLLDVCLIGKQVIDRIEWVHSKYIVHRDIKPDNFLIGRKDPNIIYLIDFGLSKKYRSSKTNKHIRFGFTGKLTGTVRFASANALRGGEQSRRDDIESIGYMLVYF
;
A
#
# COMPACT_ATOMS: atom_id res chain seq x y z
N MET A 1 15.97 9.42 30.51
CA MET A 1 15.03 8.40 30.07
C MET A 1 13.94 9.17 29.36
N ALA A 2 13.81 9.04 28.03
CA ALA A 2 12.68 9.63 27.33
C ALA A 2 11.43 8.89 27.81
N GLU A 3 10.47 9.59 28.38
CA GLU A 3 9.12 9.08 28.60
C GLU A 3 8.61 8.69 27.20
N GLU A 4 8.36 7.39 26.96
CA GLU A 4 7.64 6.94 25.79
C GLU A 4 6.27 7.61 25.83
N GLU A 5 5.99 8.56 24.92
CA GLU A 5 4.67 9.12 24.76
C GLU A 5 3.71 7.96 24.51
N GLU A 6 2.86 7.69 25.49
CA GLU A 6 1.93 6.56 25.48
C GLU A 6 0.97 6.72 24.28
N ASP A 7 1.02 5.78 23.33
CA ASP A 7 0.23 5.85 22.09
C ASP A 7 -1.27 5.91 22.42
N ILE A 8 -1.86 7.09 22.23
CA ILE A 8 -3.25 7.40 22.57
C ILE A 8 -4.24 6.43 21.91
N PHE A 9 -4.00 6.07 20.64
CA PHE A 9 -4.89 5.14 19.94
C PHE A 9 -4.86 3.76 20.59
N LEU A 10 -3.68 3.24 20.90
CA LEU A 10 -3.50 1.93 21.51
C LEU A 10 -4.17 1.87 22.89
N LYS A 11 -4.02 2.92 23.70
CA LYS A 11 -4.63 3.04 25.03
C LYS A 11 -6.14 3.09 24.99
N GLU A 12 -6.71 3.88 24.07
CA GLU A 12 -8.14 4.08 23.95
C GLU A 12 -8.89 2.94 23.22
N ASN A 13 -8.18 2.20 22.38
CA ASN A 13 -8.79 1.22 21.46
C ASN A 13 -8.06 -0.13 21.49
N PRO A 14 -7.93 -0.80 22.66
CA PRO A 14 -7.21 -2.07 22.75
C PRO A 14 -7.86 -3.19 21.94
N ILE A 15 -9.15 -3.05 21.61
CA ILE A 15 -9.90 -3.95 20.74
C ILE A 15 -10.72 -3.14 19.74
N VAL A 16 -10.54 -3.43 18.43
CA VAL A 16 -11.32 -2.82 17.36
C VAL A 16 -12.27 -3.83 16.73
N PHE A 17 -13.45 -3.36 16.30
CA PHE A 17 -14.53 -4.17 15.72
C PHE A 17 -14.95 -5.38 16.58
N LYS A 18 -14.71 -5.37 17.90
CA LYS A 18 -14.92 -6.50 18.82
C LYS A 18 -14.22 -7.81 18.38
N LYS A 19 -13.28 -7.72 17.45
CA LYS A 19 -12.69 -8.87 16.76
C LYS A 19 -11.15 -8.86 16.78
N TYR A 20 -10.52 -7.69 16.81
CA TYR A 20 -9.08 -7.57 16.68
C TYR A 20 -8.50 -6.88 17.92
N ARG A 21 -7.55 -7.53 18.57
CA ARG A 21 -6.77 -6.94 19.65
C ARG A 21 -5.58 -6.19 19.06
N VAL A 22 -5.48 -4.91 19.31
CA VAL A 22 -4.34 -4.08 18.92
C VAL A 22 -3.16 -4.41 19.83
N LYS A 23 -1.96 -4.60 19.26
CA LYS A 23 -0.76 -5.04 20.01
C LYS A 23 0.29 -3.94 20.14
N ARG A 24 0.82 -3.47 19.03
CA ARG A 24 1.88 -2.46 18.99
C ARG A 24 1.84 -1.69 17.69
N LYS A 25 2.36 -0.49 17.70
CA LYS A 25 2.58 0.29 16.47
C LYS A 25 3.64 -0.42 15.61
N LEU A 26 3.37 -0.52 14.32
CA LEU A 26 4.28 -1.09 13.32
C LEU A 26 5.09 0.02 12.65
N GLY A 27 4.45 1.16 12.38
CA GLY A 27 5.06 2.31 11.74
C GLY A 27 4.05 3.42 11.48
N GLU A 28 4.54 4.50 10.89
CA GLU A 28 3.74 5.61 10.40
C GLU A 28 3.68 5.52 8.88
N GLY A 29 2.48 5.47 8.32
CA GLY A 29 2.25 5.55 6.89
C GLY A 29 2.00 7.00 6.45
N ALA A 30 2.00 7.22 5.14
CA ALA A 30 1.75 8.54 4.55
C ALA A 30 0.37 9.13 4.96
N PHE A 31 -0.56 8.30 5.43
CA PHE A 31 -1.95 8.66 5.68
C PHE A 31 -2.43 8.29 7.08
N GLY A 32 -1.55 7.83 7.96
CA GLY A 32 -1.88 7.46 9.32
C GLY A 32 -0.98 6.38 9.89
N ASP A 33 -1.32 5.92 11.07
CA ASP A 33 -0.56 4.92 11.79
C ASP A 33 -0.95 3.50 11.40
N VAL A 34 0.03 2.59 11.43
CA VAL A 34 -0.18 1.16 11.20
C VAL A 34 0.20 0.38 12.44
N TYR A 35 -0.69 -0.51 12.88
CA TYR A 35 -0.50 -1.35 14.06
C TYR A 35 -0.49 -2.83 13.70
N VAL A 36 0.25 -3.61 14.46
CA VAL A 36 0.07 -5.05 14.52
C VAL A 36 -1.12 -5.34 15.40
N GLY A 37 -2.05 -6.13 14.91
CA GLY A 37 -3.15 -6.68 15.68
C GLY A 37 -3.22 -8.20 15.60
N GLN A 38 -4.15 -8.76 16.35
CA GLN A 38 -4.40 -10.20 16.39
C GLN A 38 -5.91 -10.46 16.47
N THR A 39 -6.40 -11.35 15.61
CA THR A 39 -7.79 -11.81 15.67
C THR A 39 -8.02 -12.57 16.98
N ILE A 40 -9.07 -12.21 17.74
CA ILE A 40 -9.32 -12.79 19.06
C ILE A 40 -9.66 -14.30 18.96
N GLN A 41 -10.39 -14.69 17.94
CA GLN A 41 -10.84 -16.10 17.79
C GLN A 41 -9.76 -17.03 17.26
N THR A 42 -9.00 -16.59 16.24
CA THR A 42 -8.06 -17.47 15.50
C THR A 42 -6.60 -17.20 15.84
N ASN A 43 -6.31 -16.16 16.63
CA ASN A 43 -4.96 -15.69 16.91
C ASN A 43 -4.14 -15.29 15.67
N GLU A 44 -4.77 -15.14 14.50
CA GLU A 44 -4.08 -14.68 13.29
C GLU A 44 -3.65 -13.22 13.44
N TYR A 45 -2.42 -12.93 13.01
CA TYR A 45 -1.92 -11.57 12.98
C TYR A 45 -2.50 -10.78 11.80
N VAL A 46 -2.80 -9.51 12.06
CA VAL A 46 -3.34 -8.55 11.10
C VAL A 46 -2.58 -7.23 11.16
N ALA A 47 -2.59 -6.49 10.07
CA ALA A 47 -2.22 -5.08 10.02
C ALA A 47 -3.48 -4.24 10.19
N ILE A 48 -3.40 -3.22 11.03
CA ILE A 48 -4.51 -2.31 11.34
C ILE A 48 -4.05 -0.91 10.99
N LYS A 49 -4.53 -0.37 9.86
CA LYS A 49 -4.30 1.00 9.44
C LYS A 49 -5.32 1.91 10.09
N VAL A 50 -4.86 3.04 10.64
CA VAL A 50 -5.67 3.97 11.43
C VAL A 50 -5.49 5.38 10.89
N GLU A 51 -6.56 6.04 10.53
CA GLU A 51 -6.60 7.41 10.05
C GLU A 51 -7.54 8.24 10.92
N GLN A 52 -7.12 9.42 11.37
CA GLN A 52 -7.99 10.34 12.10
C GLN A 52 -9.05 10.94 11.18
N ARG A 53 -10.32 10.90 11.59
CA ARG A 53 -11.47 11.41 10.80
C ARG A 53 -11.48 12.94 10.61
N LYS A 54 -10.71 13.69 11.39
CA LYS A 54 -10.57 15.15 11.24
C LYS A 54 -9.74 15.57 10.03
N ILE A 55 -9.13 14.64 9.31
CA ILE A 55 -8.37 14.91 8.10
C ILE A 55 -9.34 15.42 7.01
N ILE A 56 -8.98 16.53 6.36
CA ILE A 56 -9.81 17.21 5.35
C ILE A 56 -10.14 16.29 4.15
N LYS A 57 -9.26 15.35 3.85
CA LYS A 57 -9.45 14.36 2.77
C LYS A 57 -9.11 12.96 3.30
N PRO A 58 -10.08 12.25 3.87
CA PRO A 58 -9.84 10.89 4.33
C PRO A 58 -9.54 9.98 3.12
N ILE A 59 -8.41 9.27 3.20
CA ILE A 59 -7.89 8.43 2.12
C ILE A 59 -8.24 6.97 2.37
N LEU A 60 -8.23 6.55 3.65
CA LEU A 60 -8.38 5.16 4.03
C LEU A 60 -9.72 4.54 3.61
N GLU A 61 -10.80 5.34 3.58
CA GLU A 61 -12.10 4.89 3.06
C GLU A 61 -12.05 4.58 1.56
N SER A 62 -11.41 5.48 0.79
CA SER A 62 -11.24 5.29 -0.65
C SER A 62 -10.32 4.11 -0.96
N GLU A 63 -9.26 3.92 -0.18
CA GLU A 63 -8.34 2.78 -0.28
C GLU A 63 -9.06 1.46 -0.03
N ALA A 64 -9.87 1.38 1.04
CA ALA A 64 -10.63 0.18 1.37
C ALA A 64 -11.60 -0.22 0.24
N PHE A 65 -12.37 0.74 -0.30
CA PHE A 65 -13.29 0.48 -1.42
C PHE A 65 -12.54 0.04 -2.69
N LEU A 66 -11.37 0.63 -2.93
CA LEU A 66 -10.54 0.26 -4.06
C LEU A 66 -10.05 -1.18 -3.90
N LEU A 67 -9.49 -1.54 -2.74
CA LEU A 67 -9.04 -2.90 -2.44
C LEU A 67 -10.14 -3.95 -2.60
N TYR A 68 -11.37 -3.69 -2.15
CA TYR A 68 -12.51 -4.57 -2.42
C TYR A 68 -12.74 -4.79 -3.93
N SER A 69 -12.54 -3.75 -4.75
CA SER A 69 -12.80 -3.81 -6.19
C SER A 69 -11.72 -4.54 -6.99
N ILE A 70 -10.50 -4.65 -6.42
CA ILE A 70 -9.33 -5.25 -7.08
C ILE A 70 -8.87 -6.55 -6.43
N ALA A 71 -9.67 -7.13 -5.53
CA ALA A 71 -9.30 -8.37 -4.84
C ALA A 71 -8.72 -9.41 -5.81
N GLY A 72 -7.60 -10.01 -5.47
CA GLY A 72 -6.88 -10.96 -6.32
C GLY A 72 -5.55 -11.40 -5.73
N LEU A 73 -4.85 -12.29 -6.45
CA LEU A 73 -3.56 -12.80 -6.00
C LEU A 73 -2.54 -11.66 -5.85
N GLY A 74 -1.90 -11.58 -4.67
CA GLY A 74 -0.91 -10.55 -4.37
C GLY A 74 -1.49 -9.15 -4.12
N ILE A 75 -2.82 -9.06 -3.88
CA ILE A 75 -3.48 -7.87 -3.33
C ILE A 75 -3.99 -8.22 -1.94
N PRO A 76 -3.72 -7.42 -0.89
CA PRO A 76 -4.21 -7.69 0.45
C PRO A 76 -5.75 -7.72 0.49
N GLU A 77 -6.30 -8.75 1.13
CA GLU A 77 -7.73 -8.84 1.36
C GLU A 77 -8.15 -7.87 2.46
N VAL A 78 -9.23 -7.10 2.24
CA VAL A 78 -9.82 -6.30 3.31
C VAL A 78 -10.57 -7.21 4.27
N LYS A 79 -10.03 -7.42 5.46
CA LYS A 79 -10.68 -8.23 6.51
C LYS A 79 -11.80 -7.48 7.22
N SER A 80 -11.64 -6.18 7.41
CA SER A 80 -12.65 -5.28 7.97
C SER A 80 -12.31 -3.82 7.64
N PHE A 81 -13.34 -3.02 7.40
CA PHE A 81 -13.22 -1.58 7.31
C PHE A 81 -14.40 -0.93 8.05
N GLY A 82 -14.16 0.18 8.73
CA GLY A 82 -15.21 0.95 9.39
C GLY A 82 -14.70 2.07 10.28
N LYS A 83 -15.64 2.66 11.00
CA LYS A 83 -15.41 3.81 11.87
C LYS A 83 -15.45 3.38 13.33
N VAL A 84 -14.42 3.74 14.09
CA VAL A 84 -14.35 3.52 15.54
C VAL A 84 -14.00 4.84 16.20
N LYS A 85 -14.90 5.40 17.02
CA LYS A 85 -14.74 6.75 17.60
C LYS A 85 -14.37 7.79 16.52
N ASN A 86 -13.20 8.41 16.66
CA ASN A 86 -12.69 9.46 15.77
C ASN A 86 -11.77 8.94 14.66
N TYR A 87 -11.76 7.63 14.41
CA TYR A 87 -10.85 7.00 13.46
C TYR A 87 -11.60 6.23 12.37
N ASN A 88 -11.07 6.27 11.16
CA ASN A 88 -11.30 5.28 10.13
C ASN A 88 -10.27 4.16 10.34
N ILE A 89 -10.69 2.92 10.26
CA ILE A 89 -9.82 1.76 10.50
C ILE A 89 -10.00 0.76 9.36
N LEU A 90 -8.87 0.35 8.78
CA LEU A 90 -8.78 -0.71 7.78
C LEU A 90 -7.94 -1.85 8.35
N VAL A 91 -8.46 -3.08 8.26
CA VAL A 91 -7.78 -4.29 8.72
C VAL A 91 -7.48 -5.18 7.53
N GLU A 92 -6.21 -5.55 7.39
CA GLU A 92 -5.66 -6.38 6.33
C GLU A 92 -4.84 -7.54 6.93
N PRO A 93 -4.47 -8.58 6.15
CA PRO A 93 -3.50 -9.57 6.61
C PRO A 93 -2.17 -8.90 6.97
N LEU A 94 -1.54 -9.31 8.06
CA LEU A 94 -0.16 -8.92 8.33
C LEU A 94 0.76 -9.67 7.37
N LEU A 95 1.45 -8.93 6.52
CA LEU A 95 2.42 -9.45 5.57
C LEU A 95 3.82 -9.59 6.18
N GLY A 96 4.77 -10.07 5.39
CA GLY A 96 6.18 -10.18 5.74
C GLY A 96 6.94 -8.88 5.50
N LYS A 97 8.23 -9.00 5.22
CA LYS A 97 9.14 -7.87 4.95
C LYS A 97 8.84 -7.25 3.59
N SER A 98 9.13 -5.97 3.45
CA SER A 98 9.14 -5.30 2.15
C SER A 98 10.36 -5.73 1.33
N LEU A 99 10.28 -5.55 0.01
CA LEU A 99 11.45 -5.73 -0.87
C LEU A 99 12.58 -4.74 -0.52
N PHE A 100 12.23 -3.57 0.02
CA PHE A 100 13.21 -2.62 0.54
C PHE A 100 13.98 -3.16 1.74
N ASP A 101 13.27 -3.77 2.70
CA ASP A 101 13.89 -4.38 3.89
C ASP A 101 14.82 -5.52 3.48
N ILE A 102 14.33 -6.42 2.60
CA ILE A 102 15.11 -7.56 2.10
C ILE A 102 16.38 -7.08 1.38
N PHE A 103 16.26 -6.09 0.49
CA PHE A 103 17.39 -5.53 -0.22
C PHE A 103 18.41 -4.88 0.73
N THR A 104 17.92 -4.17 1.75
CA THR A 104 18.78 -3.51 2.75
C THR A 104 19.52 -4.54 3.63
N GLU A 105 18.83 -5.57 4.09
CA GLU A 105 19.42 -6.66 4.87
C GLU A 105 20.49 -7.44 4.08
N ASN A 106 20.29 -7.59 2.77
CA ASN A 106 21.24 -8.19 1.86
C ASN A 106 22.37 -7.21 1.40
N LYS A 107 22.64 -6.19 2.22
CA LYS A 107 23.70 -5.18 1.97
C LYS A 107 23.54 -4.47 0.63
N LYS A 108 22.30 -4.26 0.19
CA LYS A 108 21.95 -3.64 -1.09
C LYS A 108 22.50 -4.40 -2.31
N GLN A 109 22.45 -5.69 -2.24
CA GLN A 109 22.78 -6.60 -3.33
C GLN A 109 21.66 -7.60 -3.52
N MET A 110 21.24 -7.78 -4.78
CA MET A 110 20.23 -8.76 -5.15
C MET A 110 20.70 -9.55 -6.37
N PRO A 111 20.73 -10.88 -6.31
CA PRO A 111 21.10 -11.71 -7.47
C PRO A 111 20.18 -11.41 -8.66
N LEU A 112 20.70 -11.36 -9.87
CA LEU A 112 19.94 -11.07 -11.09
C LEU A 112 18.73 -12.01 -11.25
N LEU A 113 18.87 -13.28 -10.88
CA LEU A 113 17.77 -14.24 -10.94
C LEU A 113 16.62 -13.82 -10.04
N ASP A 114 16.92 -13.36 -8.82
CA ASP A 114 15.89 -12.89 -7.88
C ASP A 114 15.22 -11.62 -8.38
N VAL A 115 16.00 -10.69 -8.96
CA VAL A 115 15.44 -9.48 -9.60
C VAL A 115 14.48 -9.86 -10.74
N CYS A 116 14.81 -10.86 -11.57
CA CYS A 116 13.94 -11.33 -12.65
C CYS A 116 12.65 -11.97 -12.10
N LEU A 117 12.77 -12.81 -11.06
CA LEU A 117 11.61 -13.47 -10.43
C LEU A 117 10.67 -12.44 -9.75
N ILE A 118 11.25 -11.48 -9.06
CA ILE A 118 10.52 -10.34 -8.48
C ILE A 118 9.84 -9.54 -9.60
N GLY A 119 10.59 -9.17 -10.64
CA GLY A 119 10.10 -8.38 -11.77
C GLY A 119 8.88 -9.01 -12.42
N LYS A 120 8.92 -10.34 -12.63
CA LYS A 120 7.77 -11.07 -13.16
C LYS A 120 6.52 -10.87 -12.29
N GLN A 121 6.62 -11.12 -10.96
CA GLN A 121 5.47 -10.98 -10.08
C GLN A 121 4.99 -9.53 -9.97
N VAL A 122 5.90 -8.55 -9.92
CA VAL A 122 5.56 -7.13 -9.87
C VAL A 122 4.76 -6.72 -11.12
N ILE A 123 5.18 -7.16 -12.31
CA ILE A 123 4.45 -6.90 -13.56
C ILE A 123 3.07 -7.55 -13.52
N ASP A 124 2.97 -8.83 -13.09
CA ASP A 124 1.68 -9.52 -12.95
C ASP A 124 0.71 -8.75 -12.02
N ARG A 125 1.21 -8.19 -10.90
CA ARG A 125 0.39 -7.40 -9.97
C ARG A 125 -0.11 -6.10 -10.60
N ILE A 126 0.76 -5.40 -11.31
CA ILE A 126 0.41 -4.14 -11.95
C ILE A 126 -0.51 -4.37 -13.16
N GLU A 127 -0.30 -5.42 -13.94
CA GLU A 127 -1.23 -5.82 -15.00
C GLU A 127 -2.64 -6.06 -14.44
N TRP A 128 -2.75 -6.79 -13.32
CA TRP A 128 -4.02 -7.02 -12.65
C TRP A 128 -4.68 -5.69 -12.22
N VAL A 129 -3.96 -4.79 -11.56
CA VAL A 129 -4.46 -3.48 -11.13
C VAL A 129 -4.90 -2.65 -12.34
N HIS A 130 -4.10 -2.62 -13.40
CA HIS A 130 -4.40 -1.90 -14.63
C HIS A 130 -5.63 -2.48 -15.35
N SER A 131 -5.87 -3.80 -15.29
CA SER A 131 -7.07 -4.44 -15.84
C SER A 131 -8.35 -3.98 -15.16
N LYS A 132 -8.26 -3.48 -13.91
CA LYS A 132 -9.36 -2.87 -13.15
C LYS A 132 -9.48 -1.35 -13.35
N TYR A 133 -8.80 -0.82 -14.38
CA TYR A 133 -8.79 0.60 -14.74
C TYR A 133 -8.17 1.52 -13.68
N ILE A 134 -7.24 1.01 -12.86
CA ILE A 134 -6.57 1.73 -11.80
C ILE A 134 -5.07 1.85 -12.13
N VAL A 135 -4.46 2.97 -11.79
CA VAL A 135 -3.01 3.19 -11.72
C VAL A 135 -2.60 3.39 -10.27
N HIS A 136 -1.46 2.83 -9.89
CA HIS A 136 -0.99 2.84 -8.50
C HIS A 136 -0.36 4.18 -8.10
N ARG A 137 0.54 4.72 -8.92
CA ARG A 137 1.22 6.02 -8.80
C ARG A 137 2.26 6.14 -7.68
N ASP A 138 2.56 5.05 -6.97
CA ASP A 138 3.65 5.03 -5.98
C ASP A 138 4.35 3.66 -5.98
N ILE A 139 4.84 3.26 -7.15
CA ILE A 139 5.62 2.03 -7.31
C ILE A 139 7.01 2.23 -6.73
N LYS A 140 7.33 1.43 -5.69
CA LYS A 140 8.62 1.42 -5.00
C LYS A 140 8.81 0.11 -4.23
N PRO A 141 10.06 -0.25 -3.86
CA PRO A 141 10.33 -1.49 -3.11
C PRO A 141 9.57 -1.62 -1.78
N ASP A 142 9.29 -0.48 -1.13
CA ASP A 142 8.59 -0.41 0.15
C ASP A 142 7.14 -0.90 0.05
N ASN A 143 6.53 -0.74 -1.13
CA ASN A 143 5.12 -1.09 -1.38
C ASN A 143 4.94 -2.51 -1.92
N PHE A 144 6.01 -3.32 -2.02
CA PHE A 144 5.95 -4.73 -2.33
C PHE A 144 6.43 -5.55 -1.14
N LEU A 145 5.55 -6.35 -0.54
CA LEU A 145 5.84 -7.19 0.61
C LEU A 145 5.72 -8.66 0.27
N ILE A 146 6.60 -9.48 0.81
CA ILE A 146 6.44 -10.93 0.72
C ILE A 146 5.28 -11.38 1.61
N GLY A 147 4.64 -12.48 1.24
CA GLY A 147 3.60 -13.08 2.06
C GLY A 147 4.18 -13.62 3.38
N ARG A 148 3.45 -13.46 4.48
CA ARG A 148 3.85 -14.00 5.78
C ARG A 148 3.70 -15.51 5.87
N LYS A 149 2.64 -16.08 5.26
CA LYS A 149 2.36 -17.52 5.21
C LYS A 149 3.12 -18.21 4.06
N ASP A 150 3.22 -17.54 2.94
CA ASP A 150 3.96 -17.98 1.76
C ASP A 150 4.88 -16.86 1.25
N PRO A 151 6.17 -16.91 1.59
CA PRO A 151 7.14 -15.89 1.19
C PRO A 151 7.38 -15.81 -0.34
N ASN A 152 6.94 -16.82 -1.10
CA ASN A 152 7.07 -16.82 -2.56
C ASN A 152 6.04 -15.94 -3.26
N ILE A 153 5.03 -15.44 -2.53
CA ILE A 153 4.02 -14.53 -3.09
C ILE A 153 4.38 -13.10 -2.71
N ILE A 154 4.52 -12.24 -3.72
CA ILE A 154 4.71 -10.79 -3.52
C ILE A 154 3.34 -10.10 -3.56
N TYR A 155 3.09 -9.29 -2.57
CA TYR A 155 1.89 -8.45 -2.42
C TYR A 155 2.20 -7.00 -2.71
N LEU A 156 1.33 -6.34 -3.47
CA LEU A 156 1.34 -4.90 -3.67
C LEU A 156 0.41 -4.25 -2.64
N ILE A 157 0.91 -3.27 -1.91
CA ILE A 157 0.20 -2.55 -0.85
C ILE A 157 0.14 -1.05 -1.11
N ASP A 158 -0.59 -0.33 -0.25
CA ASP A 158 -0.69 1.14 -0.22
C ASP A 158 -1.29 1.74 -1.49
N PHE A 159 -2.61 1.60 -1.60
CA PHE A 159 -3.40 2.18 -2.70
C PHE A 159 -3.90 3.60 -2.40
N GLY A 160 -3.39 4.26 -1.35
CA GLY A 160 -3.81 5.59 -0.94
C GLY A 160 -3.61 6.69 -1.99
N LEU A 161 -2.61 6.53 -2.87
CA LEU A 161 -2.37 7.43 -4.00
C LEU A 161 -3.01 6.96 -5.31
N SER A 162 -3.65 5.80 -5.34
CA SER A 162 -4.15 5.19 -6.56
C SER A 162 -5.33 5.96 -7.16
N LYS A 163 -5.52 5.83 -8.48
CA LYS A 163 -6.54 6.56 -9.22
C LYS A 163 -7.05 5.75 -10.41
N LYS A 164 -8.35 5.92 -10.74
CA LYS A 164 -8.85 5.41 -12.02
C LYS A 164 -8.27 6.21 -13.17
N TYR A 165 -7.75 5.52 -14.20
CA TYR A 165 -7.29 6.14 -15.44
C TYR A 165 -8.38 6.23 -16.54
N ARG A 166 -9.58 5.71 -16.25
CA ARG A 166 -10.79 5.87 -17.06
C ARG A 166 -11.87 6.56 -16.26
N SER A 167 -12.62 7.43 -16.91
CA SER A 167 -13.79 8.08 -16.34
C SER A 167 -14.89 7.06 -16.06
N SER A 168 -15.40 7.02 -14.83
CA SER A 168 -16.54 6.16 -14.47
C SER A 168 -17.84 6.52 -15.21
N LYS A 169 -17.96 7.77 -15.69
CA LYS A 169 -19.15 8.26 -16.41
C LYS A 169 -19.12 7.91 -17.90
N THR A 170 -17.97 8.07 -18.54
CA THR A 170 -17.85 7.95 -20.01
C THR A 170 -17.09 6.73 -20.47
N ASN A 171 -16.47 6.00 -19.54
CA ASN A 171 -15.54 4.88 -19.77
C ASN A 171 -14.35 5.22 -20.70
N LYS A 172 -14.14 6.52 -20.99
CA LYS A 172 -13.00 6.99 -21.79
C LYS A 172 -11.78 7.19 -20.90
N HIS A 173 -10.60 7.00 -21.48
CA HIS A 173 -9.33 7.32 -20.81
C HIS A 173 -9.32 8.78 -20.39
N ILE A 174 -8.79 9.09 -19.19
CA ILE A 174 -8.57 10.45 -18.71
C ILE A 174 -7.58 11.11 -19.67
N ARG A 175 -7.91 12.32 -20.13
CA ARG A 175 -7.05 13.06 -21.06
C ARG A 175 -5.74 13.42 -20.39
N PHE A 176 -4.65 13.38 -21.17
CA PHE A 176 -3.37 13.91 -20.74
C PHE A 176 -3.49 15.40 -20.42
N GLY A 177 -2.78 15.83 -19.38
CA GLY A 177 -2.72 17.20 -18.92
C GLY A 177 -1.67 17.35 -17.84
N PHE A 178 -1.47 18.57 -17.35
CA PHE A 178 -0.56 18.84 -16.26
C PHE A 178 -1.35 19.17 -15.00
N THR A 179 -1.04 18.48 -13.91
CA THR A 179 -1.64 18.70 -12.58
C THR A 179 -0.84 19.74 -11.77
N GLY A 180 0.40 20.00 -12.19
CA GLY A 180 1.32 20.87 -11.49
C GLY A 180 1.81 20.32 -10.14
N LYS A 181 1.49 19.04 -9.82
CA LYS A 181 1.86 18.40 -8.56
C LYS A 181 2.50 17.05 -8.82
N LEU A 182 3.64 16.84 -8.19
CA LEU A 182 4.22 15.50 -8.10
C LEU A 182 3.37 14.62 -7.18
N THR A 183 3.07 13.40 -7.62
CA THR A 183 2.41 12.36 -6.83
C THR A 183 3.29 11.12 -6.87
N GLY A 184 3.55 10.51 -5.72
CA GLY A 184 4.42 9.35 -5.56
C GLY A 184 5.82 9.69 -5.04
N THR A 185 6.68 8.71 -4.96
CA THR A 185 8.03 8.79 -4.40
C THR A 185 9.03 9.24 -5.48
N VAL A 186 9.68 10.39 -5.28
CA VAL A 186 10.58 11.05 -6.26
C VAL A 186 11.57 10.08 -6.93
N ARG A 187 12.22 9.22 -6.13
CA ARG A 187 13.27 8.31 -6.61
C ARG A 187 12.81 7.37 -7.72
N PHE A 188 11.54 6.95 -7.67
CA PHE A 188 10.97 5.98 -8.60
C PHE A 188 9.93 6.60 -9.53
N ALA A 189 9.69 7.91 -9.42
CA ALA A 189 8.70 8.61 -10.23
C ALA A 189 9.11 8.64 -11.72
N SER A 190 8.15 8.43 -12.61
CA SER A 190 8.38 8.58 -14.05
C SER A 190 8.75 10.00 -14.43
N ALA A 191 9.43 10.19 -15.55
CA ALA A 191 9.76 11.51 -16.08
C ALA A 191 8.51 12.39 -16.26
N ASN A 192 7.38 11.80 -16.65
CA ASN A 192 6.10 12.50 -16.76
C ASN A 192 5.58 12.93 -15.37
N ALA A 193 5.63 12.06 -14.35
CA ALA A 193 5.21 12.37 -12.98
C ALA A 193 6.05 13.51 -12.38
N LEU A 194 7.38 13.49 -12.59
CA LEU A 194 8.28 14.53 -12.13
C LEU A 194 7.97 15.91 -12.74
N ARG A 195 7.45 15.94 -13.96
CA ARG A 195 6.99 17.17 -14.62
C ARG A 195 5.57 17.59 -14.19
N GLY A 196 4.93 16.85 -13.29
CA GLY A 196 3.55 17.12 -12.85
C GLY A 196 2.49 16.75 -13.89
N GLY A 197 2.81 15.86 -14.83
CA GLY A 197 1.85 15.35 -15.81
C GLY A 197 0.83 14.38 -15.21
N GLU A 198 -0.35 14.28 -15.83
CA GLU A 198 -1.35 13.27 -15.47
C GLU A 198 -0.76 11.87 -15.69
N GLN A 199 -0.70 11.09 -14.60
CA GLN A 199 -0.12 9.75 -14.63
C GLN A 199 -1.11 8.72 -15.17
N SER A 200 -0.57 7.73 -15.89
CA SER A 200 -1.31 6.61 -16.44
C SER A 200 -0.52 5.30 -16.30
N ARG A 201 -0.98 4.23 -16.94
CA ARG A 201 -0.34 2.90 -16.85
C ARG A 201 1.16 2.91 -17.20
N ARG A 202 1.58 3.71 -18.18
CA ARG A 202 2.99 3.83 -18.58
C ARG A 202 3.89 4.32 -17.45
N ASP A 203 3.36 5.19 -16.59
CA ASP A 203 4.12 5.78 -15.48
C ASP A 203 4.44 4.73 -14.40
N ASP A 204 3.47 3.84 -14.08
CA ASP A 204 3.71 2.70 -13.19
C ASP A 204 4.76 1.74 -13.79
N ILE A 205 4.70 1.47 -15.11
CA ILE A 205 5.68 0.60 -15.78
C ILE A 205 7.08 1.21 -15.78
N GLU A 206 7.21 2.52 -16.04
CA GLU A 206 8.48 3.24 -15.95
C GLU A 206 9.07 3.17 -14.53
N SER A 207 8.22 3.33 -13.51
CA SER A 207 8.62 3.19 -12.10
C SER A 207 9.09 1.78 -11.75
N ILE A 208 8.46 0.73 -12.32
CA ILE A 208 8.95 -0.65 -12.20
C ILE A 208 10.35 -0.77 -12.77
N GLY A 209 10.60 -0.21 -13.97
CA GLY A 209 11.93 -0.21 -14.58
C GLY A 209 12.99 0.39 -13.64
N TYR A 210 12.71 1.55 -13.06
CA TYR A 210 13.62 2.19 -12.10
C TYR A 210 13.83 1.35 -10.84
N MET A 211 12.79 0.70 -10.32
CA MET A 211 12.88 -0.17 -9.17
C MET A 211 13.74 -1.41 -9.44
N LEU A 212 13.60 -2.04 -10.61
CA LEU A 212 14.39 -3.24 -10.96
C LEU A 212 15.87 -2.88 -11.20
N VAL A 213 16.17 -1.70 -11.73
CA VAL A 213 17.55 -1.20 -11.88
C VAL A 213 18.16 -0.82 -10.53
N TYR A 214 17.34 -0.43 -9.56
CA TYR A 214 17.79 -0.07 -8.22
C TYR A 214 18.25 -1.29 -7.41
N PHE A 215 17.74 -2.48 -7.68
CA PHE A 215 18.14 -3.74 -7.04
C PHE A 215 19.44 -4.29 -7.60
#